data_d58c8a5b3c69dd0f1c22406012f00fca
#
_entry.id   d58c8a5b3c69dd0f1c22406012f00fca
#
_cell.length_a   1.000
_cell.length_b   1.000
_cell.length_c   1.000
_cell.angle_alpha   90.00
_cell.angle_beta   90.00
_cell.angle_gamma   90.00
#
_symmetry.space_group_name_H-M   'P 1'
#
loop_
_entity.id
_entity.type
_entity.pdbx_description
1 polymer ?
#
loop_
_entity_poly.entity_id
_entity_poly.type
_entity_poly.pdbx_seq_one_letter_code
_entity_poly.pdbx_strand_id
1 'polypeptide(L)'
;MRGRLQSQSALKPRARSFFLFVALPAWLGPGLLDWWCHRRTHIEEPANGGTTESLVHSAMFAEAGLPLLLAAAFEMNPFLITLMTGAAASHEVTAMLDVRLALKSRRHVSQWEQHIHSFLEVMPFWIVPLMVLLNEPVTNQWSLTLRPSALSKRDLAVVAGGVTIAGVLPYAEELVRCLRQARRAHASSILSSAEPTNVSSLNRESA
;
A
#
# COMPACT_ATOMS: atom_id res chain seq x y z
N MET A 1 -21.24 29.70 26.12
CA MET A 1 -20.99 29.16 24.77
C MET A 1 -19.56 28.64 24.52
N ARG A 2 -18.54 29.01 25.29
CA ARG A 2 -17.14 28.51 25.10
C ARG A 2 -16.90 27.02 25.47
N GLY A 3 -17.71 26.43 26.35
CA GLY A 3 -17.49 25.04 26.80
C GLY A 3 -17.88 23.95 25.79
N ARG A 4 -18.63 24.28 24.73
CA ARG A 4 -19.07 23.33 23.69
C ARG A 4 -18.07 23.21 22.53
N LEU A 5 -17.24 24.23 22.30
CA LEU A 5 -16.23 24.26 21.25
C LEU A 5 -14.95 23.47 21.59
N GLN A 6 -14.62 23.32 22.87
CA GLN A 6 -13.45 22.55 23.32
C GLN A 6 -13.63 21.03 23.23
N SER A 7 -14.87 20.53 23.15
CA SER A 7 -15.17 19.08 23.05
C SER A 7 -14.97 18.50 21.64
N GLN A 8 -14.78 19.34 20.61
CA GLN A 8 -14.70 18.88 19.21
C GLN A 8 -13.25 18.64 18.74
N SER A 9 -12.26 19.10 19.47
CA SER A 9 -10.85 19.06 19.04
C SER A 9 -10.14 17.72 19.26
N ALA A 10 -10.66 16.86 20.14
CA ALA A 10 -10.07 15.54 20.39
C ALA A 10 -10.72 14.45 19.54
N LEU A 11 -9.95 13.45 19.13
CA LEU A 11 -10.49 12.25 18.51
C LEU A 11 -11.41 11.55 19.51
N LYS A 12 -12.66 11.34 19.13
CA LYS A 12 -13.64 10.68 20.03
C LYS A 12 -13.11 9.31 20.49
N PRO A 13 -13.34 8.90 21.73
CA PRO A 13 -12.83 7.64 22.27
C PRO A 13 -13.19 6.42 21.39
N ARG A 14 -14.40 6.40 20.84
CA ARG A 14 -14.86 5.33 19.94
C ARG A 14 -14.09 5.32 18.62
N ALA A 15 -13.89 6.49 18.01
CA ALA A 15 -13.11 6.64 16.77
C ALA A 15 -11.64 6.28 17.01
N ARG A 16 -11.05 6.69 18.14
CA ARG A 16 -9.70 6.32 18.53
C ARG A 16 -9.55 4.81 18.72
N SER A 17 -10.47 4.17 19.44
CA SER A 17 -10.44 2.72 19.64
C SER A 17 -10.61 1.97 18.33
N PHE A 18 -11.55 2.39 17.48
CA PHE A 18 -11.72 1.82 16.15
C PHE A 18 -10.45 1.96 15.30
N PHE A 19 -9.85 3.15 15.27
CA PHE A 19 -8.61 3.40 14.54
C PHE A 19 -7.47 2.48 15.00
N LEU A 20 -7.20 2.42 16.31
CA LEU A 20 -6.05 1.69 16.85
C LEU A 20 -6.23 0.17 16.85
N PHE A 21 -7.44 -0.33 17.12
CA PHE A 21 -7.68 -1.75 17.35
C PHE A 21 -8.39 -2.46 16.19
N VAL A 22 -8.93 -1.73 15.22
CA VAL A 22 -9.61 -2.31 14.06
C VAL A 22 -8.96 -1.85 12.76
N ALA A 23 -9.00 -0.56 12.46
CA ALA A 23 -8.57 -0.05 11.17
C ALA A 23 -7.05 -0.24 10.92
N LEU A 24 -6.23 0.11 11.92
CA LEU A 24 -4.78 -0.03 11.81
C LEU A 24 -4.32 -1.50 11.67
N PRO A 25 -4.79 -2.45 12.50
CA PRO A 25 -4.48 -3.88 12.31
C PRO A 25 -5.05 -4.46 11.02
N ALA A 26 -6.27 -4.04 10.60
CA ALA A 26 -6.89 -4.49 9.36
C ALA A 26 -6.15 -4.02 8.12
N TRP A 27 -5.44 -2.89 8.20
CA TRP A 27 -4.56 -2.43 7.13
C TRP A 27 -3.19 -3.10 7.18
N LEU A 28 -2.50 -3.06 8.32
CA LEU A 28 -1.11 -3.52 8.45
C LEU A 28 -0.96 -5.04 8.43
N GLY A 29 -1.91 -5.77 9.03
CA GLY A 29 -1.84 -7.23 9.11
C GLY A 29 -1.92 -7.91 7.75
N PRO A 30 -2.98 -7.69 6.97
CA PRO A 30 -3.08 -8.21 5.61
C PRO A 30 -1.97 -7.71 4.69
N GLY A 31 -1.57 -6.43 4.79
CA GLY A 31 -0.44 -5.91 4.01
C GLY A 31 0.88 -6.65 4.29
N LEU A 32 1.15 -7.02 5.54
CA LEU A 32 2.30 -7.81 5.89
C LEU A 32 2.21 -9.27 5.37
N LEU A 33 1.01 -9.86 5.41
CA LEU A 33 0.74 -11.19 4.85
C LEU A 33 0.91 -11.19 3.33
N ASP A 34 0.47 -10.14 2.66
CA ASP A 34 0.62 -9.94 1.23
C ASP A 34 2.11 -9.89 0.81
N TRP A 35 2.89 -9.04 1.46
CA TRP A 35 4.34 -9.01 1.29
C TRP A 35 4.98 -10.39 1.50
N TRP A 36 4.51 -11.17 2.48
CA TRP A 36 5.02 -12.52 2.73
C TRP A 36 4.66 -13.50 1.61
N CYS A 37 3.46 -13.39 1.02
CA CYS A 37 3.08 -14.14 -0.18
C CYS A 37 3.99 -13.80 -1.34
N HIS A 38 4.26 -12.53 -1.60
CA HIS A 38 5.15 -12.05 -2.66
C HIS A 38 6.58 -12.57 -2.51
N ARG A 39 7.08 -12.69 -1.29
CA ARG A 39 8.39 -13.34 -1.06
C ARG A 39 8.40 -14.81 -1.43
N ARG A 40 7.31 -15.52 -1.20
CA ARG A 40 7.20 -16.95 -1.52
C ARG A 40 6.99 -17.21 -3.00
N THR A 41 6.33 -16.31 -3.68
CA THR A 41 6.03 -16.43 -5.12
C THR A 41 7.07 -15.76 -6.00
N HIS A 42 8.17 -15.25 -5.42
CA HIS A 42 9.28 -14.64 -6.14
C HIS A 42 8.87 -13.52 -7.09
N ILE A 43 8.10 -12.55 -6.56
CA ILE A 43 7.63 -11.38 -7.32
C ILE A 43 8.79 -10.61 -7.98
N GLU A 44 10.01 -10.68 -7.44
CA GLU A 44 11.22 -10.02 -7.97
C GLU A 44 11.69 -10.57 -9.31
N GLU A 45 11.26 -11.75 -9.73
CA GLU A 45 11.63 -12.29 -11.03
C GLU A 45 11.05 -11.43 -12.16
N PRO A 46 11.85 -11.03 -13.18
CA PRO A 46 11.39 -10.11 -14.23
C PRO A 46 10.17 -10.65 -15.02
N ALA A 47 10.07 -11.97 -15.15
CA ALA A 47 8.93 -12.63 -15.79
C ALA A 47 7.63 -12.52 -14.98
N ASN A 48 7.73 -12.18 -13.68
CA ASN A 48 6.63 -12.14 -12.72
C ASN A 48 6.13 -10.71 -12.41
N GLY A 49 6.46 -9.71 -13.22
CA GLY A 49 6.03 -8.33 -13.03
C GLY A 49 7.04 -7.46 -12.29
N GLY A 50 7.75 -8.01 -11.32
CA GLY A 50 8.92 -7.39 -10.68
C GLY A 50 8.69 -5.97 -10.16
N THR A 51 9.52 -5.03 -10.61
CA THR A 51 9.54 -3.65 -10.10
C THR A 51 8.21 -2.91 -10.30
N THR A 52 7.50 -3.15 -11.41
CA THR A 52 6.24 -2.44 -11.70
C THR A 52 5.15 -2.84 -10.72
N GLU A 53 5.00 -4.13 -10.46
CA GLU A 53 4.03 -4.67 -9.50
C GLU A 53 4.34 -4.17 -8.08
N SER A 54 5.61 -4.21 -7.65
CA SER A 54 6.04 -3.68 -6.34
C SER A 54 5.80 -2.17 -6.17
N LEU A 55 5.92 -1.37 -7.24
CA LEU A 55 5.57 0.05 -7.19
C LEU A 55 4.07 0.26 -7.05
N VAL A 56 3.24 -0.53 -7.73
CA VAL A 56 1.78 -0.50 -7.62
C VAL A 56 1.35 -0.85 -6.20
N HIS A 57 1.91 -1.91 -5.59
CA HIS A 57 1.65 -2.27 -4.20
C HIS A 57 2.04 -1.16 -3.21
N SER A 58 3.19 -0.51 -3.44
CA SER A 58 3.60 0.64 -2.62
C SER A 58 2.63 1.82 -2.72
N ALA A 59 2.08 2.08 -3.93
CA ALA A 59 1.05 3.10 -4.12
C ALA A 59 -0.25 2.72 -3.42
N MET A 60 -0.73 1.49 -3.58
CA MET A 60 -1.93 0.97 -2.90
C MET A 60 -1.81 1.05 -1.38
N PHE A 61 -0.64 0.71 -0.84
CA PHE A 61 -0.36 0.85 0.60
C PHE A 61 -0.51 2.31 1.07
N ALA A 62 0.02 3.27 0.31
CA ALA A 62 -0.09 4.68 0.63
C ALA A 62 -1.53 5.20 0.47
N GLU A 63 -2.23 4.82 -0.59
CA GLU A 63 -3.63 5.20 -0.87
C GLU A 63 -4.60 4.71 0.21
N ALA A 64 -4.39 3.52 0.75
CA ALA A 64 -5.20 2.99 1.84
C ALA A 64 -4.84 3.63 3.20
N GLY A 65 -3.55 3.81 3.48
CA GLY A 65 -3.06 4.23 4.78
C GLY A 65 -3.09 5.73 5.03
N LEU A 66 -2.73 6.53 4.03
CA LEU A 66 -2.66 7.99 4.19
C LEU A 66 -4.00 8.61 4.59
N PRO A 67 -5.13 8.30 3.94
CA PRO A 67 -6.44 8.79 4.36
C PRO A 67 -6.80 8.40 5.78
N LEU A 68 -6.48 7.18 6.19
CA LEU A 68 -6.72 6.68 7.54
C LEU A 68 -5.91 7.47 8.58
N LEU A 69 -4.65 7.76 8.32
CA LEU A 69 -3.80 8.58 9.17
C LEU A 69 -4.28 10.03 9.22
N LEU A 70 -4.70 10.59 8.09
CA LEU A 70 -5.29 11.93 8.03
C LEU A 70 -6.58 12.02 8.85
N ALA A 71 -7.45 11.02 8.78
CA ALA A 71 -8.68 10.98 9.57
C ALA A 71 -8.42 10.90 11.09
N ALA A 72 -7.31 10.32 11.50
CA ALA A 72 -6.89 10.31 12.90
C ALA A 72 -6.29 11.66 13.34
N ALA A 73 -5.59 12.36 12.46
CA ALA A 73 -4.86 13.60 12.77
C ALA A 73 -5.69 14.88 12.63
N PHE A 74 -6.63 14.91 11.67
CA PHE A 74 -7.39 16.11 11.31
C PHE A 74 -8.85 16.02 11.73
N GLU A 75 -9.50 17.17 11.88
CA GLU A 75 -10.94 17.24 12.14
C GLU A 75 -11.74 16.78 10.93
N MET A 76 -12.79 15.98 11.19
CA MET A 76 -13.65 15.48 10.12
C MET A 76 -14.49 16.62 9.53
N ASN A 77 -14.33 16.89 8.25
CA ASN A 77 -14.99 17.95 7.50
C ASN A 77 -15.17 17.54 6.04
N PRO A 78 -15.96 18.28 5.22
CA PRO A 78 -16.22 17.91 3.84
C PRO A 78 -14.96 17.79 2.97
N PHE A 79 -13.95 18.61 3.21
CA PHE A 79 -12.69 18.55 2.48
C PHE A 79 -11.94 17.24 2.76
N LEU A 80 -11.81 16.86 4.04
CA LEU A 80 -11.16 15.60 4.43
C LEU A 80 -11.94 14.38 3.91
N ILE A 81 -13.29 14.41 3.99
CA ILE A 81 -14.13 13.34 3.45
C ILE A 81 -13.93 13.19 1.94
N THR A 82 -13.90 14.31 1.20
CA THR A 82 -13.63 14.29 -0.25
C THR A 82 -12.25 13.71 -0.56
N LEU A 83 -11.23 14.11 0.21
CA LEU A 83 -9.87 13.57 0.05
C LEU A 83 -9.81 12.05 0.31
N MET A 84 -10.43 11.58 1.39
CA MET A 84 -10.50 10.17 1.74
C MET A 84 -11.27 9.35 0.68
N THR A 85 -12.39 9.88 0.18
CA THR A 85 -13.17 9.23 -0.88
C THR A 85 -12.40 9.20 -2.20
N GLY A 86 -11.71 10.29 -2.54
CA GLY A 86 -10.85 10.36 -3.72
C GLY A 86 -9.70 9.35 -3.65
N ALA A 87 -9.07 9.20 -2.49
CA ALA A 87 -8.01 8.20 -2.28
C ALA A 87 -8.56 6.76 -2.37
N ALA A 88 -9.77 6.49 -1.84
CA ALA A 88 -10.41 5.18 -2.01
C ALA A 88 -10.74 4.87 -3.49
N ALA A 89 -11.19 5.87 -4.25
CA ALA A 89 -11.42 5.72 -5.68
C ALA A 89 -10.12 5.52 -6.47
N SER A 90 -9.04 6.22 -6.10
CA SER A 90 -7.69 6.02 -6.67
C SER A 90 -7.19 4.61 -6.37
N HIS A 91 -7.36 4.15 -5.14
CA HIS A 91 -6.98 2.80 -4.71
C HIS A 91 -7.65 1.71 -5.55
N GLU A 92 -8.95 1.86 -5.86
CA GLU A 92 -9.67 0.94 -6.74
C GLU A 92 -9.07 0.89 -8.15
N VAL A 93 -8.76 2.05 -8.72
CA VAL A 93 -8.11 2.13 -10.03
C VAL A 93 -6.74 1.45 -10.02
N THR A 94 -5.97 1.68 -8.95
CA THR A 94 -4.64 1.07 -8.77
C THR A 94 -4.76 -0.44 -8.56
N ALA A 95 -5.76 -0.92 -7.80
CA ALA A 95 -6.05 -2.34 -7.63
C ALA A 95 -6.44 -3.02 -8.96
N MET A 96 -7.26 -2.38 -9.79
CA MET A 96 -7.56 -2.87 -11.14
C MET A 96 -6.31 -2.95 -12.03
N LEU A 97 -5.38 -2.02 -11.87
CA LEU A 97 -4.09 -2.05 -12.57
C LEU A 97 -3.24 -3.23 -12.10
N ASP A 98 -3.20 -3.47 -10.80
CA ASP A 98 -2.49 -4.60 -10.18
C ASP A 98 -2.98 -5.94 -10.72
N VAL A 99 -4.29 -6.17 -10.72
CA VAL A 99 -4.91 -7.37 -11.31
C VAL A 99 -4.50 -7.54 -12.79
N ARG A 100 -4.46 -6.45 -13.58
CA ARG A 100 -4.01 -6.53 -14.98
C ARG A 100 -2.54 -6.91 -15.11
N LEU A 101 -1.68 -6.42 -14.21
CA LEU A 101 -0.27 -6.77 -14.18
C LEU A 101 -0.08 -8.24 -13.78
N ALA A 102 -0.78 -8.69 -12.74
CA ALA A 102 -0.76 -10.09 -12.30
C ALA A 102 -1.22 -11.06 -13.40
N LEU A 103 -2.28 -10.72 -14.16
CA LEU A 103 -2.74 -11.54 -15.30
C LEU A 103 -1.73 -11.59 -16.45
N LYS A 104 -0.92 -10.55 -16.65
CA LYS A 104 0.14 -10.53 -17.67
C LYS A 104 1.39 -11.25 -17.22
N SER A 105 1.67 -11.27 -15.92
CA SER A 105 2.76 -12.04 -15.34
C SER A 105 2.46 -13.53 -15.49
N ARG A 106 3.51 -14.35 -15.55
CA ARG A 106 3.37 -15.81 -15.52
C ARG A 106 3.48 -16.37 -14.11
N ARG A 107 3.46 -15.51 -13.11
CA ARG A 107 3.57 -15.85 -11.69
C ARG A 107 2.33 -16.62 -11.24
N HIS A 108 2.53 -17.66 -10.49
CA HIS A 108 1.44 -18.37 -9.83
C HIS A 108 0.98 -17.56 -8.62
N VAL A 109 -0.21 -16.97 -8.70
CA VAL A 109 -0.86 -16.30 -7.57
C VAL A 109 -1.63 -17.33 -6.77
N SER A 110 -1.32 -17.49 -5.50
CA SER A 110 -2.00 -18.46 -4.63
C SER A 110 -3.41 -17.99 -4.25
N GLN A 111 -4.28 -18.93 -3.88
CA GLN A 111 -5.64 -18.61 -3.40
C GLN A 111 -5.61 -17.70 -2.16
N TRP A 112 -4.63 -17.89 -1.27
CA TRP A 112 -4.43 -17.05 -0.09
C TRP A 112 -4.07 -15.61 -0.47
N GLU A 113 -3.16 -15.45 -1.39
CA GLU A 113 -2.76 -14.15 -1.92
C GLU A 113 -3.95 -13.41 -2.54
N GLN A 114 -4.72 -14.07 -3.40
CA GLN A 114 -5.96 -13.50 -3.96
C GLN A 114 -6.94 -13.07 -2.88
N HIS A 115 -7.12 -13.88 -1.83
CA HIS A 115 -8.02 -13.54 -0.74
C HIS A 115 -7.55 -12.35 0.08
N ILE A 116 -6.26 -12.25 0.34
CA ILE A 116 -5.64 -11.10 1.03
C ILE A 116 -5.79 -9.83 0.18
N HIS A 117 -5.51 -9.90 -1.13
CA HIS A 117 -5.69 -8.77 -2.06
C HIS A 117 -7.14 -8.30 -2.06
N SER A 118 -8.11 -9.21 -2.23
CA SER A 118 -9.54 -8.85 -2.22
C SER A 118 -9.98 -8.16 -0.91
N PHE A 119 -9.39 -8.56 0.21
CA PHE A 119 -9.66 -7.89 1.49
C PHE A 119 -9.06 -6.49 1.51
N LEU A 120 -7.81 -6.30 1.07
CA LEU A 120 -7.14 -5.01 1.02
C LEU A 120 -7.83 -4.05 0.04
N GLU A 121 -8.29 -4.56 -1.10
CA GLU A 121 -9.02 -3.81 -2.12
C GLU A 121 -10.31 -3.16 -1.57
N VAL A 122 -11.12 -3.94 -0.85
CA VAL A 122 -12.38 -3.43 -0.31
C VAL A 122 -12.23 -2.64 1.00
N MET A 123 -11.06 -2.68 1.62
CA MET A 123 -10.84 -2.09 2.95
C MET A 123 -11.15 -0.59 3.02
N PRO A 124 -10.73 0.28 2.08
CA PRO A 124 -11.04 1.71 2.12
C PRO A 124 -12.53 2.02 2.11
N PHE A 125 -13.33 1.20 1.42
CA PHE A 125 -14.78 1.41 1.26
C PHE A 125 -15.60 1.20 2.52
N TRP A 126 -15.11 0.46 3.50
CA TRP A 126 -15.79 0.33 4.79
C TRP A 126 -15.10 1.14 5.90
N ILE A 127 -13.79 1.35 5.82
CA ILE A 127 -13.07 2.15 6.82
C ILE A 127 -13.45 3.63 6.73
N VAL A 128 -13.50 4.19 5.53
CA VAL A 128 -13.83 5.62 5.33
C VAL A 128 -15.21 5.97 5.92
N PRO A 129 -16.32 5.29 5.56
CA PRO A 129 -17.62 5.57 6.15
C PRO A 129 -17.64 5.39 7.67
N LEU A 130 -17.00 4.36 8.21
CA LEU A 130 -16.96 4.14 9.65
C LEU A 130 -16.17 5.23 10.38
N MET A 131 -15.06 5.70 9.82
CA MET A 131 -14.32 6.83 10.39
C MET A 131 -15.16 8.11 10.39
N VAL A 132 -15.95 8.38 9.34
CA VAL A 132 -16.88 9.51 9.29
C VAL A 132 -17.93 9.38 10.37
N LEU A 133 -18.64 8.25 10.43
CA LEU A 133 -19.72 8.00 11.40
C LEU A 133 -19.23 8.10 12.86
N LEU A 134 -18.07 7.57 13.16
CA LEU A 134 -17.52 7.60 14.51
C LEU A 134 -16.99 8.99 14.93
N ASN A 135 -16.76 9.88 13.96
CA ASN A 135 -16.30 11.25 14.20
C ASN A 135 -17.42 12.31 14.15
N GLU A 136 -18.67 11.95 13.96
CA GLU A 136 -19.79 12.92 14.01
C GLU A 136 -19.81 13.71 15.33
N PRO A 137 -20.16 15.03 15.33
CA PRO A 137 -20.58 15.83 14.19
C PRO A 137 -19.39 16.27 13.32
N VAL A 138 -19.63 16.29 12.01
CA VAL A 138 -18.70 16.82 11.00
C VAL A 138 -18.76 18.35 11.03
N THR A 139 -17.60 19.02 11.02
CA THR A 139 -17.56 20.48 10.90
C THR A 139 -17.84 20.91 9.46
N ASN A 140 -18.43 22.12 9.25
CA ASN A 140 -18.70 22.64 7.91
C ASN A 140 -17.51 23.40 7.28
N GLN A 141 -16.33 23.26 7.84
CA GLN A 141 -15.13 23.94 7.33
C GLN A 141 -14.55 23.20 6.14
N TRP A 142 -14.15 23.94 5.12
CA TRP A 142 -13.48 23.41 3.92
C TRP A 142 -11.97 23.64 4.02
N SER A 143 -11.32 23.07 5.06
CA SER A 143 -9.89 23.23 5.27
C SER A 143 -9.36 22.12 6.17
N LEU A 144 -8.08 21.75 6.02
CA LEU A 144 -7.43 20.80 6.93
C LEU A 144 -7.12 21.50 8.27
N THR A 145 -7.84 21.10 9.31
CA THR A 145 -7.64 21.58 10.68
C THR A 145 -7.10 20.46 11.54
N LEU A 146 -5.87 20.61 12.03
CA LEU A 146 -5.26 19.65 12.95
C LEU A 146 -6.05 19.56 14.26
N ARG A 147 -6.22 18.36 14.77
CA ARG A 147 -6.78 18.12 16.10
C ARG A 147 -5.70 18.42 17.15
N PRO A 148 -5.94 19.31 18.13
CA PRO A 148 -4.95 19.65 19.17
C PRO A 148 -4.52 18.45 20.03
N SER A 149 -5.34 17.41 20.14
CA SER A 149 -5.08 16.22 20.94
C SER A 149 -5.64 14.96 20.26
N ALA A 150 -5.22 14.72 19.00
CA ALA A 150 -5.72 13.59 18.21
C ALA A 150 -5.39 12.23 18.85
N LEU A 151 -4.12 12.02 19.13
CA LEU A 151 -3.57 10.79 19.69
C LEU A 151 -2.58 11.12 20.80
N SER A 152 -2.50 10.26 21.82
CA SER A 152 -1.47 10.37 22.84
C SER A 152 -0.08 10.09 22.26
N LYS A 153 0.99 10.50 22.96
CA LYS A 153 2.38 10.18 22.56
C LYS A 153 2.60 8.66 22.43
N ARG A 154 1.95 7.88 23.30
CA ARG A 154 2.00 6.41 23.24
C ARG A 154 1.30 5.89 21.97
N ASP A 155 0.12 6.41 21.64
CA ASP A 155 -0.61 6.01 20.43
C ASP A 155 0.19 6.34 19.17
N LEU A 156 0.78 7.54 19.11
CA LEU A 156 1.65 7.95 18.01
C LEU A 156 2.86 7.03 17.86
N ALA A 157 3.48 6.62 18.96
CA ALA A 157 4.58 5.68 18.94
C ALA A 157 4.14 4.29 18.43
N VAL A 158 2.95 3.81 18.84
CA VAL A 158 2.37 2.54 18.35
C VAL A 158 2.05 2.63 16.86
N VAL A 159 1.42 3.72 16.41
CA VAL A 159 1.08 3.92 14.99
C VAL A 159 2.36 4.03 14.15
N ALA A 160 3.30 4.90 14.54
CA ALA A 160 4.55 5.07 13.81
C ALA A 160 5.36 3.77 13.76
N GLY A 161 5.50 3.07 14.90
CA GLY A 161 6.17 1.78 14.96
C GLY A 161 5.49 0.71 14.11
N GLY A 162 4.17 0.58 14.22
CA GLY A 162 3.37 -0.36 13.43
C GLY A 162 3.48 -0.10 11.94
N VAL A 163 3.26 1.14 11.50
CA VAL A 163 3.37 1.53 10.08
C VAL A 163 4.80 1.31 9.56
N THR A 164 5.82 1.63 10.36
CA THR A 164 7.21 1.41 9.94
C THR A 164 7.51 -0.08 9.82
N ILE A 165 7.23 -0.88 10.85
CA ILE A 165 7.64 -2.29 10.91
C ILE A 165 6.80 -3.18 9.99
N ALA A 166 5.47 -3.01 10.01
CA ALA A 166 4.55 -3.87 9.27
C ALA A 166 4.12 -3.30 7.91
N GLY A 167 4.50 -2.07 7.59
CA GLY A 167 4.20 -1.41 6.32
C GLY A 167 5.48 -0.98 5.59
N VAL A 168 6.07 0.14 5.97
CA VAL A 168 7.16 0.77 5.18
C VAL A 168 8.34 -0.17 4.95
N LEU A 169 8.82 -0.89 5.96
CA LEU A 169 9.98 -1.79 5.82
C LEU A 169 9.72 -2.97 4.88
N PRO A 170 8.59 -3.70 4.96
CA PRO A 170 8.26 -4.78 4.03
C PRO A 170 8.19 -4.33 2.57
N TYR A 171 7.46 -3.26 2.28
CA TYR A 171 7.33 -2.75 0.92
C TYR A 171 8.62 -2.15 0.36
N ALA A 172 9.41 -1.46 1.20
CA ALA A 172 10.74 -1.00 0.81
C ALA A 172 11.71 -2.17 0.53
N GLU A 173 11.67 -3.24 1.32
CA GLU A 173 12.45 -4.45 1.09
C GLU A 173 12.07 -5.09 -0.24
N GLU A 174 10.77 -5.24 -0.50
CA GLU A 174 10.26 -5.81 -1.74
C GLU A 174 10.74 -5.02 -2.96
N LEU A 175 10.56 -3.69 -2.94
CA LEU A 175 10.99 -2.82 -4.02
C LEU A 175 12.51 -2.91 -4.25
N VAL A 176 13.32 -2.89 -3.19
CA VAL A 176 14.78 -3.03 -3.28
C VAL A 176 15.17 -4.38 -3.88
N ARG A 177 14.49 -5.45 -3.50
CA ARG A 177 14.70 -6.80 -4.02
C ARG A 177 14.38 -6.87 -5.52
N CYS A 178 13.25 -6.32 -5.94
CA CYS A 178 12.84 -6.23 -7.33
C CYS A 178 13.83 -5.40 -8.17
N LEU A 179 14.25 -4.22 -7.68
CA LEU A 179 15.24 -3.37 -8.36
C LEU A 179 16.61 -4.06 -8.51
N ARG A 180 17.06 -4.78 -7.49
CA ARG A 180 18.32 -5.54 -7.56
C ARG A 180 18.26 -6.63 -8.63
N GLN A 181 17.16 -7.36 -8.70
CA GLN A 181 16.97 -8.43 -9.67
C GLN A 181 16.86 -7.88 -11.10
N ALA A 182 16.12 -6.80 -11.30
CA ALA A 182 16.02 -6.13 -12.60
C ALA A 182 17.39 -5.67 -13.12
N ARG A 183 18.23 -5.09 -12.25
CA ARG A 183 19.62 -4.69 -12.61
C ARG A 183 20.49 -5.88 -12.99
N ARG A 184 20.39 -7.01 -12.27
CA ARG A 184 21.13 -8.24 -12.60
C ARG A 184 20.71 -8.81 -13.95
N ALA A 185 19.41 -8.88 -14.21
CA ALA A 185 18.88 -9.36 -15.49
C ALA A 185 19.35 -8.49 -16.66
N HIS A 186 19.35 -7.17 -16.49
CA HIS A 186 19.86 -6.25 -17.51
C HIS A 186 21.37 -6.41 -17.76
N ALA A 187 22.18 -6.56 -16.72
CA ALA A 187 23.62 -6.78 -16.86
C ALA A 187 23.93 -8.10 -17.59
N SER A 188 23.22 -9.19 -17.28
CA SER A 188 23.39 -10.48 -17.95
C SER A 188 22.95 -10.43 -19.42
N SER A 189 21.93 -9.67 -19.77
CA SER A 189 21.50 -9.51 -21.17
C SER A 189 22.54 -8.77 -22.02
N ILE A 190 23.21 -7.75 -21.44
CA ILE A 190 24.30 -7.03 -22.13
C ILE A 190 25.49 -7.97 -22.37
N LEU A 191 25.87 -8.78 -21.39
CA LEU A 191 26.99 -9.72 -21.52
C LEU A 191 26.71 -10.79 -22.57
N SER A 192 25.49 -11.33 -22.61
CA SER A 192 25.10 -12.34 -23.61
C SER A 192 25.04 -11.78 -25.04
N SER A 193 24.71 -10.50 -25.19
CA SER A 193 24.72 -9.81 -26.49
C SER A 193 26.11 -9.41 -26.96
N ALA A 194 27.10 -9.33 -26.04
CA ALA A 194 28.50 -8.98 -26.34
C ALA A 194 29.36 -10.23 -26.69
N GLU A 195 28.83 -11.45 -26.47
CA GLU A 195 29.57 -12.67 -26.81
C GLU A 195 29.58 -12.87 -28.34
N PRO A 196 30.72 -12.86 -29.03
CA PRO A 196 30.77 -12.99 -30.49
C PRO A 196 30.19 -14.36 -30.88
N THR A 197 29.20 -14.37 -31.76
CA THR A 197 28.72 -15.57 -32.46
C THR A 197 29.91 -16.30 -33.07
N ASN A 198 30.34 -17.37 -32.40
CA ASN A 198 31.46 -18.17 -32.88
C ASN A 198 31.06 -18.80 -34.21
N VAL A 199 31.58 -18.26 -35.30
CA VAL A 199 31.39 -18.74 -36.67
C VAL A 199 32.16 -20.05 -36.85
N SER A 200 31.67 -21.11 -36.21
CA SER A 200 32.19 -22.50 -36.37
C SER A 200 31.40 -23.33 -37.39
N SER A 201 30.59 -22.70 -38.24
CA SER A 201 29.81 -23.41 -39.30
C SER A 201 30.37 -23.33 -40.71
N LEU A 202 31.55 -22.75 -40.92
CA LEU A 202 32.11 -22.57 -42.28
C LEU A 202 33.09 -23.69 -42.72
N ASN A 203 33.28 -24.76 -42.00
CA ASN A 203 34.21 -25.84 -42.37
C ASN A 203 33.59 -27.23 -42.50
N ARG A 204 32.40 -27.36 -43.08
CA ARG A 204 31.82 -28.68 -43.46
C ARG A 204 31.28 -28.76 -44.88
N GLU A 205 31.83 -28.01 -45.81
CA GLU A 205 31.56 -28.22 -47.25
C GLU A 205 32.85 -28.23 -48.05
N SER A 206 33.78 -29.13 -47.72
CA SER A 206 34.86 -29.49 -48.64
C SER A 206 35.53 -30.79 -48.10
N ALA A 207 34.87 -31.93 -48.31
CA ALA A 207 35.49 -33.26 -48.38
C ALA A 207 34.55 -34.24 -49.11
#